data_f1efcfab15e8ffd47b35f2de87e85967
#
_entry.id   f1efcfab15e8ffd47b35f2de87e85967
#
_cell.length_a   1.000
_cell.length_b   1.000
_cell.length_c   1.000
_cell.angle_alpha   90.00
_cell.angle_beta   90.00
_cell.angle_gamma   90.00
#
_symmetry.space_group_name_H-M   'P 1'
#
loop_
_entity.id
_entity.type
_entity.pdbx_description
1 polymer ?
#
loop_
_entity_poly.entity_id
_entity_poly.type
_entity_poly.pdbx_seq_one_letter_code
_entity_poly.pdbx_strand_id
1 'polypeptide(L)'
;MLSPMKELNQNELDQYAKKILEDYDSNNPGTIFKTKLKLSNDDALLIQAKVSKLRVKRGEKVLGYKIGCVAKETQKKMGFNQPAWGTLWKSELHQSGVELNKKDYSNPAMEAEFGIKLNRDIDPKLVSFDYILASIESIYPLI
;
A
#
# COMPACT_ATOMS: atom_id res chain seq x y z
N MET A 1 2.63 21.54 -24.06
CA MET A 1 3.12 21.71 -22.67
C MET A 1 2.05 21.14 -21.75
N LEU A 2 2.39 20.14 -20.94
CA LEU A 2 1.51 19.68 -19.88
C LEU A 2 1.54 20.74 -18.78
N SER A 3 0.38 21.22 -18.35
CA SER A 3 0.28 22.10 -17.19
C SER A 3 0.96 21.46 -15.99
N PRO A 4 1.74 22.21 -15.19
CA PRO A 4 2.35 21.65 -13.99
C PRO A 4 1.24 21.05 -13.10
N MET A 5 1.48 19.86 -12.57
CA MET A 5 0.56 19.26 -11.60
C MET A 5 0.53 20.18 -10.37
N LYS A 6 -0.67 20.57 -9.95
CA LYS A 6 -0.84 21.36 -8.73
C LYS A 6 -0.50 20.46 -7.53
N GLU A 7 0.39 20.91 -6.67
CA GLU A 7 0.60 20.28 -5.36
C GLU A 7 -0.66 20.44 -4.49
N LEU A 8 -1.05 19.37 -3.82
CA LEU A 8 -2.20 19.39 -2.93
C LEU A 8 -1.85 20.03 -1.58
N ASN A 9 -2.73 20.85 -1.06
CA ASN A 9 -2.61 21.35 0.30
C ASN A 9 -3.07 20.30 1.33
N GLN A 10 -2.79 20.54 2.62
CA GLN A 10 -3.10 19.60 3.69
C GLN A 10 -4.59 19.24 3.79
N ASN A 11 -5.49 20.21 3.58
CA ASN A 11 -6.94 19.96 3.62
C ASN A 11 -7.39 19.07 2.45
N GLU A 12 -6.87 19.30 1.25
CA GLU A 12 -7.14 18.46 0.07
C GLU A 12 -6.64 17.03 0.30
N LEU A 13 -5.42 16.86 0.81
CA LEU A 13 -4.87 15.55 1.17
C LEU A 13 -5.74 14.81 2.20
N ASP A 14 -6.24 15.52 3.22
CA ASP A 14 -7.12 14.94 4.24
C ASP A 14 -8.48 14.54 3.66
N GLN A 15 -9.06 15.37 2.79
CA GLN A 15 -10.31 15.05 2.10
C GLN A 15 -10.18 13.82 1.21
N TYR A 16 -9.11 13.75 0.42
CA TYR A 16 -8.86 12.58 -0.43
C TYR A 16 -8.60 11.31 0.38
N ALA A 17 -7.85 11.40 1.48
CA ALA A 17 -7.62 10.26 2.35
C ALA A 17 -8.93 9.71 2.96
N LYS A 18 -9.80 10.60 3.44
CA LYS A 18 -11.13 10.21 3.94
C LYS A 18 -11.97 9.56 2.84
N LYS A 19 -12.00 10.17 1.66
CA LYS A 19 -12.79 9.65 0.53
C LYS A 19 -12.30 8.28 0.06
N ILE A 20 -10.99 8.05 -0.01
CA ILE A 20 -10.43 6.74 -0.35
C ILE A 20 -10.81 5.70 0.70
N LEU A 21 -10.78 6.06 1.99
CA LEU A 21 -11.17 5.14 3.05
C LEU A 21 -12.67 4.82 3.01
N GLU A 22 -13.52 5.80 2.75
CA GLU A 22 -14.97 5.60 2.53
C GLU A 22 -15.24 4.69 1.33
N ASP A 23 -14.52 4.90 0.22
CA ASP A 23 -14.61 4.05 -0.97
C ASP A 23 -14.22 2.60 -0.66
N TYR A 24 -13.16 2.42 0.12
CA TYR A 24 -12.73 1.09 0.59
C TYR A 24 -13.80 0.43 1.47
N ASP A 25 -14.30 1.13 2.48
CA ASP A 25 -15.28 0.62 3.44
C ASP A 25 -16.63 0.28 2.78
N SER A 26 -16.99 1.01 1.73
CA SER A 26 -18.23 0.77 0.97
C SER A 26 -18.07 -0.26 -0.15
N ASN A 27 -16.90 -0.89 -0.26
CA ASN A 27 -16.56 -1.81 -1.34
C ASN A 27 -16.77 -1.21 -2.75
N ASN A 28 -16.54 0.10 -2.89
CA ASN A 28 -16.70 0.86 -4.14
C ASN A 28 -15.44 1.68 -4.44
N PRO A 29 -14.29 1.03 -4.67
CA PRO A 29 -13.02 1.71 -4.80
C PRO A 29 -12.96 2.60 -6.04
N GLY A 30 -12.17 3.66 -5.92
CA GLY A 30 -11.77 4.50 -7.05
C GLY A 30 -12.79 5.55 -7.46
N THR A 31 -13.79 5.91 -6.66
CA THR A 31 -14.71 7.01 -7.01
C THR A 31 -13.98 8.35 -7.14
N ILE A 32 -12.92 8.56 -6.37
CA ILE A 32 -12.04 9.73 -6.45
C ILE A 32 -11.42 9.89 -7.85
N PHE A 33 -11.09 8.81 -8.54
CA PHE A 33 -10.48 8.85 -9.87
C PHE A 33 -11.47 9.15 -10.99
N LYS A 34 -12.77 9.06 -10.74
CA LYS A 34 -13.82 9.49 -11.70
C LYS A 34 -13.80 11.00 -11.95
N THR A 35 -13.20 11.77 -11.05
CA THR A 35 -13.08 13.23 -11.15
C THR A 35 -11.91 13.70 -12.04
N LYS A 36 -11.24 12.80 -12.75
CA LYS A 36 -10.02 13.07 -13.55
C LYS A 36 -8.88 13.68 -12.72
N LEU A 37 -8.86 13.39 -11.42
CA LEU A 37 -7.80 13.82 -10.53
C LEU A 37 -6.44 13.26 -11.02
N LYS A 38 -5.46 14.15 -11.16
CA LYS A 38 -4.08 13.80 -11.43
C LYS A 38 -3.27 14.04 -10.18
N LEU A 39 -2.68 12.97 -9.64
CA LEU A 39 -1.83 13.03 -8.48
C LEU A 39 -0.36 12.92 -8.89
N SER A 40 0.51 13.67 -8.21
CA SER A 40 1.92 13.35 -8.18
C SER A 40 2.15 12.07 -7.36
N ASN A 41 3.28 11.40 -7.58
CA ASN A 41 3.65 10.24 -6.75
C ASN A 41 3.77 10.64 -5.27
N ASP A 42 4.30 11.83 -4.99
CA ASP A 42 4.46 12.34 -3.64
C ASP A 42 3.11 12.60 -2.95
N ASP A 43 2.16 13.24 -3.64
CA ASP A 43 0.80 13.41 -3.12
C ASP A 43 0.11 12.06 -2.87
N ALA A 44 0.27 11.10 -3.78
CA ALA A 44 -0.29 9.76 -3.63
C ALA A 44 0.27 9.05 -2.38
N LEU A 45 1.57 9.14 -2.13
CA LEU A 45 2.21 8.60 -0.92
C LEU A 45 1.75 9.32 0.35
N LEU A 46 1.58 10.64 0.30
CA LEU A 46 1.05 11.41 1.43
C LEU A 46 -0.40 11.02 1.76
N ILE A 47 -1.24 10.86 0.74
CA ILE A 47 -2.62 10.39 0.91
C ILE A 47 -2.63 8.97 1.50
N GLN A 48 -1.81 8.04 0.97
CA GLN A 48 -1.67 6.69 1.49
C GLN A 48 -1.28 6.69 2.98
N ALA A 49 -0.31 7.51 3.37
CA ALA A 49 0.09 7.65 4.77
C ALA A 49 -1.05 8.17 5.66
N LYS A 50 -1.88 9.10 5.16
CA LYS A 50 -3.05 9.61 5.88
C LYS A 50 -4.15 8.55 6.00
N VAL A 51 -4.42 7.77 4.95
CA VAL A 51 -5.35 6.62 5.00
C VAL A 51 -4.89 5.65 6.08
N SER A 52 -3.60 5.29 6.10
CA SER A 52 -3.04 4.40 7.12
C SER A 52 -3.23 4.96 8.55
N LYS A 53 -3.01 6.26 8.74
CA LYS A 53 -3.27 6.91 10.04
C LYS A 53 -4.75 6.83 10.45
N LEU A 54 -5.67 7.01 9.51
CA LEU A 54 -7.12 6.89 9.78
C LEU A 54 -7.48 5.45 10.18
N ARG A 55 -6.95 4.44 9.49
CA ARG A 55 -7.17 3.02 9.81
C ARG A 55 -6.61 2.67 11.20
N VAL A 56 -5.40 3.12 11.52
CA VAL A 56 -4.83 2.95 12.88
C VAL A 56 -5.69 3.64 13.94
N LYS A 57 -6.15 4.87 13.68
CA LYS A 57 -7.00 5.62 14.62
C LYS A 57 -8.32 4.90 14.94
N ARG A 58 -8.87 4.13 14.01
CA ARG A 58 -10.08 3.32 14.22
C ARG A 58 -9.81 1.94 14.82
N GLY A 59 -8.56 1.64 15.19
CA GLY A 59 -8.16 0.44 15.91
C GLY A 59 -7.57 -0.69 15.06
N GLU A 60 -7.38 -0.48 13.76
CA GLU A 60 -6.72 -1.46 12.90
C GLU A 60 -5.22 -1.52 13.19
N LYS A 61 -4.65 -2.72 13.01
CA LYS A 61 -3.23 -2.96 13.29
C LYS A 61 -2.47 -3.25 12.00
N VAL A 62 -1.36 -2.56 11.81
CA VAL A 62 -0.43 -2.83 10.73
C VAL A 62 0.19 -4.21 10.96
N LEU A 63 0.19 -5.05 9.91
CA LEU A 63 0.87 -6.34 9.87
C LEU A 63 2.29 -6.18 9.31
N GLY A 64 2.43 -5.38 8.28
CA GLY A 64 3.65 -5.17 7.53
C GLY A 64 3.42 -4.36 6.27
N TYR A 65 4.25 -4.60 5.26
CA TYR A 65 4.22 -3.82 4.02
C TYR A 65 4.38 -4.75 2.82
N LYS A 66 3.62 -4.48 1.75
CA LYS A 66 3.83 -5.08 0.43
C LYS A 66 4.66 -4.14 -0.42
N ILE A 67 5.60 -4.70 -1.18
CA ILE A 67 6.42 -3.98 -2.15
C ILE A 67 6.10 -4.52 -3.54
N GLY A 68 5.81 -3.63 -4.48
CA GLY A 68 5.53 -3.97 -5.87
C GLY A 68 6.26 -3.07 -6.84
N CYS A 69 6.08 -3.29 -8.14
CA CYS A 69 6.71 -2.51 -9.21
C CYS A 69 8.25 -2.46 -9.08
N VAL A 70 8.88 -3.58 -8.71
CA VAL A 70 10.34 -3.63 -8.46
C VAL A 70 11.15 -3.61 -9.75
N ALA A 71 10.62 -4.13 -10.86
CA ALA A 71 11.30 -4.14 -12.15
C ALA A 71 11.34 -2.74 -12.77
N LYS A 72 12.49 -2.34 -13.29
CA LYS A 72 12.69 -1.01 -13.89
C LYS A 72 11.79 -0.74 -15.08
N GLU A 73 11.52 -1.75 -15.90
CA GLU A 73 10.59 -1.69 -17.03
C GLU A 73 9.17 -1.38 -16.56
N THR A 74 8.73 -2.03 -15.50
CA THR A 74 7.41 -1.80 -14.90
C THR A 74 7.33 -0.39 -14.30
N GLN A 75 8.36 0.04 -13.58
CA GLN A 75 8.42 1.41 -13.05
C GLN A 75 8.29 2.44 -14.16
N LYS A 76 9.08 2.31 -15.23
CA LYS A 76 9.03 3.21 -16.39
C LYS A 76 7.66 3.24 -17.06
N LYS A 77 7.04 2.06 -17.25
CA LYS A 77 5.71 1.93 -17.86
C LYS A 77 4.63 2.59 -17.00
N MET A 78 4.74 2.48 -15.69
CA MET A 78 3.78 3.02 -14.71
C MET A 78 4.07 4.48 -14.29
N GLY A 79 5.17 5.06 -14.76
CA GLY A 79 5.57 6.43 -14.41
C GLY A 79 6.17 6.56 -13.00
N PHE A 80 6.65 5.45 -12.42
CA PHE A 80 7.36 5.46 -11.14
C PHE A 80 8.87 5.61 -11.32
N ASN A 81 9.53 6.22 -10.35
CA ASN A 81 10.99 6.30 -10.26
C ASN A 81 11.59 5.36 -9.19
N GLN A 82 10.72 4.71 -8.41
CA GLN A 82 11.06 3.78 -7.33
C GLN A 82 9.99 2.70 -7.22
N PRO A 83 10.24 1.58 -6.49
CA PRO A 83 9.22 0.61 -6.17
C PRO A 83 8.02 1.23 -5.47
N ALA A 84 6.82 0.72 -5.76
CA ALA A 84 5.62 1.05 -5.01
C ALA A 84 5.55 0.22 -3.73
N TRP A 85 4.88 0.73 -2.69
CA TRP A 85 4.64 -0.01 -1.47
C TRP A 85 3.26 0.30 -0.90
N GLY A 86 2.73 -0.62 -0.10
CA GLY A 86 1.45 -0.46 0.57
C GLY A 86 1.47 -1.10 1.95
N THR A 87 0.55 -0.68 2.83
CA THR A 87 0.40 -1.23 4.18
C THR A 87 -0.44 -2.49 4.13
N LEU A 88 0.02 -3.54 4.78
CA LEU A 88 -0.74 -4.77 5.04
C LEU A 88 -1.37 -4.68 6.43
N TRP A 89 -2.62 -5.13 6.55
CA TRP A 89 -3.40 -5.02 7.77
C TRP A 89 -3.62 -6.39 8.40
N LYS A 90 -3.53 -6.45 9.73
CA LYS A 90 -3.72 -7.71 10.45
C LYS A 90 -5.10 -8.32 10.25
N SER A 91 -6.11 -7.50 10.02
CA SER A 91 -7.49 -7.92 9.71
C SER A 91 -7.65 -8.58 8.35
N GLU A 92 -6.69 -8.40 7.46
CA GLU A 92 -6.69 -8.94 6.08
C GLU A 92 -5.81 -10.20 5.95
N LEU A 93 -5.18 -10.64 7.06
CA LEU A 93 -4.39 -11.87 7.07
C LEU A 93 -5.31 -13.07 7.32
N HIS A 94 -5.33 -13.97 6.37
CA HIS A 94 -6.07 -15.23 6.45
C HIS A 94 -5.14 -16.42 6.56
N GLN A 95 -5.65 -17.51 7.15
CA GLN A 95 -4.93 -18.77 7.22
C GLN A 95 -5.10 -19.57 5.94
N SER A 96 -4.13 -20.43 5.63
CA SER A 96 -4.24 -21.36 4.51
C SER A 96 -5.51 -22.20 4.61
N GLY A 97 -6.21 -22.38 3.49
CA GLY A 97 -7.47 -23.12 3.42
C GLY A 97 -8.71 -22.28 3.70
N VAL A 98 -8.58 -20.95 3.93
CA VAL A 98 -9.75 -20.08 4.05
C VAL A 98 -10.52 -20.01 2.73
N GLU A 99 -11.84 -19.99 2.83
CA GLU A 99 -12.73 -19.67 1.71
C GLU A 99 -13.10 -18.19 1.77
N LEU A 100 -12.77 -17.44 0.71
CA LEU A 100 -13.08 -16.02 0.60
C LEU A 100 -14.26 -15.82 -0.36
N ASN A 101 -15.25 -15.04 0.07
CA ASN A 101 -16.37 -14.75 -0.79
C ASN A 101 -15.99 -13.61 -1.76
N LYS A 102 -16.06 -13.87 -3.05
CA LYS A 102 -15.76 -12.88 -4.09
C LYS A 102 -16.55 -11.58 -3.93
N LYS A 103 -17.76 -11.62 -3.36
CA LYS A 103 -18.62 -10.43 -3.17
C LYS A 103 -18.03 -9.43 -2.16
N ASP A 104 -17.14 -9.89 -1.29
CA ASP A 104 -16.49 -9.04 -0.29
C ASP A 104 -15.35 -8.19 -0.88
N TYR A 105 -15.03 -8.42 -2.16
CA TYR A 105 -13.94 -7.76 -2.88
C TYR A 105 -14.45 -7.09 -4.15
N SER A 106 -14.08 -5.84 -4.37
CA SER A 106 -14.53 -5.06 -5.54
C SER A 106 -13.89 -5.52 -6.83
N ASN A 107 -12.61 -5.85 -6.81
CA ASN A 107 -11.83 -6.27 -7.96
C ASN A 107 -10.72 -7.23 -7.52
N PRO A 108 -11.08 -8.48 -7.12
CA PRO A 108 -10.11 -9.42 -6.59
C PRO A 108 -9.11 -9.84 -7.67
N ALA A 109 -7.84 -9.80 -7.30
CA ALA A 109 -6.73 -10.37 -8.04
C ALA A 109 -5.94 -11.29 -7.12
N MET A 110 -5.28 -12.29 -7.67
CA MET A 110 -4.43 -13.22 -6.93
C MET A 110 -3.00 -13.11 -7.45
N GLU A 111 -2.06 -13.00 -6.53
CA GLU A 111 -0.64 -12.94 -6.83
C GLU A 111 0.09 -13.96 -5.93
N ALA A 112 1.02 -14.73 -6.53
CA ALA A 112 1.92 -15.58 -5.75
C ALA A 112 3.11 -14.75 -5.29
N GLU A 113 3.32 -14.69 -3.97
CA GLU A 113 4.31 -13.82 -3.33
C GLU A 113 5.11 -14.57 -2.26
N PHE A 114 6.20 -13.98 -1.82
CA PHE A 114 6.91 -14.39 -0.61
C PHE A 114 6.68 -13.37 0.50
N GLY A 115 6.16 -13.84 1.62
CA GLY A 115 6.11 -13.08 2.86
C GLY A 115 7.39 -13.30 3.66
N ILE A 116 8.03 -12.22 4.08
CA ILE A 116 9.23 -12.26 4.92
C ILE A 116 8.84 -11.78 6.31
N LYS A 117 8.94 -12.65 7.30
CA LYS A 117 8.78 -12.27 8.71
C LYS A 117 10.13 -11.84 9.26
N LEU A 118 10.14 -10.67 9.89
CA LEU A 118 11.33 -10.13 10.55
C LEU A 118 11.30 -10.47 12.05
N ASN A 119 12.49 -10.72 12.63
CA ASN A 119 12.67 -10.96 14.06
C ASN A 119 12.86 -9.67 14.86
N ARG A 120 12.98 -8.53 14.19
CA ARG A 120 13.19 -7.19 14.75
C ARG A 120 12.72 -6.10 13.80
N ASP A 121 12.52 -4.90 14.32
CA ASP A 121 12.38 -3.71 13.50
C ASP A 121 13.70 -3.38 12.81
N ILE A 122 13.61 -2.91 11.57
CA ILE A 122 14.79 -2.51 10.78
C ILE A 122 15.18 -1.08 11.16
N ASP A 123 16.41 -0.93 11.69
CA ASP A 123 17.01 0.41 11.87
C ASP A 123 17.52 0.92 10.52
N PRO A 124 16.94 2.02 9.99
CA PRO A 124 17.34 2.57 8.70
C PRO A 124 18.79 3.08 8.66
N LYS A 125 19.44 3.26 9.81
CA LYS A 125 20.84 3.67 9.92
C LYS A 125 21.82 2.50 9.78
N LEU A 126 21.36 1.27 9.98
CA LEU A 126 22.18 0.06 9.99
C LEU A 126 21.99 -0.79 8.72
N VAL A 127 21.26 -0.31 7.72
CA VAL A 127 20.90 -1.09 6.54
C VAL A 127 22.14 -1.54 5.78
N SER A 128 22.40 -2.86 5.83
CA SER A 128 23.36 -3.58 5.01
C SER A 128 22.74 -4.92 4.60
N PHE A 129 23.32 -5.58 3.62
CA PHE A 129 22.83 -6.88 3.17
C PHE A 129 22.81 -7.90 4.33
N ASP A 130 23.93 -8.01 5.07
CA ASP A 130 24.06 -8.93 6.19
C ASP A 130 23.09 -8.59 7.34
N TYR A 131 22.91 -7.31 7.63
CA TYR A 131 21.95 -6.87 8.65
C TYR A 131 20.52 -7.27 8.28
N ILE A 132 20.12 -7.08 7.03
CA ILE A 132 18.78 -7.48 6.56
C ILE A 132 18.63 -9.00 6.62
N LEU A 133 19.60 -9.79 6.14
CA LEU A 133 19.54 -11.24 6.22
C LEU A 133 19.42 -11.73 7.67
N ALA A 134 20.21 -11.16 8.58
CA ALA A 134 20.16 -11.51 10.01
C ALA A 134 18.84 -11.09 10.69
N SER A 135 18.07 -10.21 10.06
CA SER A 135 16.76 -9.78 10.55
C SER A 135 15.61 -10.65 10.06
N ILE A 136 15.84 -11.60 9.16
CA ILE A 136 14.82 -12.52 8.67
C ILE A 136 14.63 -13.64 9.70
N GLU A 137 13.38 -13.79 10.18
CA GLU A 137 12.98 -14.94 11.01
C GLU A 137 12.56 -16.11 10.14
N SER A 138 11.73 -15.84 9.14
CA SER A 138 11.17 -16.87 8.26
C SER A 138 10.62 -16.31 6.96
N ILE A 139 10.48 -17.18 5.97
CA ILE A 139 9.92 -16.85 4.64
C ILE A 139 8.75 -17.80 4.41
N TYR A 140 7.65 -17.26 3.94
CA TYR A 140 6.41 -17.98 3.66
C TYR A 140 5.97 -17.78 2.21
N PRO A 141 5.48 -18.83 1.53
CA PRO A 141 4.67 -18.62 0.33
C PRO A 141 3.33 -17.99 0.73
N LEU A 142 2.90 -16.99 -0.02
CA LEU A 142 1.62 -16.29 0.14
C LEU A 142 0.88 -16.23 -1.19
N ILE A 143 -0.43 -16.12 -1.11
CA ILE A 143 -1.32 -15.81 -2.24
C ILE A 143 -2.19 -14.62 -1.84
#